data_128763203132ca457bd77a30c4f1ab4f
#
_entry.id   128763203132ca457bd77a30c4f1ab4f
#
_cell.length_a   1.000
_cell.length_b   1.000
_cell.length_c   1.000
_cell.angle_alpha   90.00
_cell.angle_beta   90.00
_cell.angle_gamma   90.00
#
_symmetry.space_group_name_H-M   'P 1'
#
loop_
_entity.id
_entity.type
_entity.pdbx_description
1 polymer ?
#
loop_
_entity_poly.entity_id
_entity_poly.type
_entity_poly.pdbx_seq_one_letter_code
_entity_poly.pdbx_strand_id
1 'polypeptide(L)'
;MGGDHGTHVTVPAALSFVDELADSRVLLVGLPDVIETELKRNGARTGDRIQIRAAPEIVAMDEAPASALRGKRESSMRIAIDAVKNQDAHACVSAGNTGALMAISRFVLKMLPGIERPAIASFLPTMRGHTCVLDLGANVDCTAEHLLQFAVMGSSLISAVDHIDKPSVGLLNIGEEEIKGNEVVKQAAELLRDSGLNFYGNIEGTDIYKGTTDVIVCDGFVGNVALKTSEGLAQMLGAYLREEFGRNLFTRISGAMALPVLNAFRRRVDHRRYNGASLLGLKGIVVKSHGSADGFGFRFAIQRAYEEARHDVLRGISDRMATIHQKAA
;
A
#
# COMPACT_ATOMS: atom_id res chain seq x y z
N MET A 1 -0.08 -13.43 11.48
CA MET A 1 0.93 -14.53 11.49
C MET A 1 2.14 -14.17 10.63
N GLY A 2 2.07 -13.23 9.71
CA GLY A 2 3.21 -12.76 8.92
C GLY A 2 3.83 -11.47 9.47
N GLY A 3 4.97 -11.06 8.88
CA GLY A 3 5.78 -9.93 9.30
C GLY A 3 6.79 -10.28 10.39
N ASP A 4 7.69 -9.33 10.68
CA ASP A 4 8.84 -9.56 11.58
C ASP A 4 8.40 -9.69 13.05
N HIS A 5 7.24 -9.14 13.41
CA HIS A 5 6.73 -9.08 14.78
C HIS A 5 5.47 -9.94 15.01
N GLY A 6 4.89 -10.52 13.96
CA GLY A 6 3.76 -11.43 14.02
C GLY A 6 2.54 -10.88 14.79
N THR A 7 1.95 -11.75 15.63
CA THR A 7 0.71 -11.42 16.37
C THR A 7 0.87 -10.33 17.43
N HIS A 8 2.08 -10.11 17.94
CA HIS A 8 2.36 -9.05 18.92
C HIS A 8 2.12 -7.64 18.39
N VAL A 9 2.13 -7.48 17.08
CA VAL A 9 1.83 -6.22 16.39
C VAL A 9 0.43 -6.24 15.78
N THR A 10 0.08 -7.33 15.09
CA THR A 10 -1.15 -7.36 14.30
C THR A 10 -2.41 -7.43 15.17
N VAL A 11 -2.38 -8.16 16.30
CA VAL A 11 -3.54 -8.27 17.20
C VAL A 11 -3.82 -6.95 17.92
N PRO A 12 -2.87 -6.30 18.61
CA PRO A 12 -3.13 -4.99 19.23
C PRO A 12 -3.58 -3.91 18.24
N ALA A 13 -3.01 -3.91 17.03
CA ALA A 13 -3.44 -2.97 15.99
C ALA A 13 -4.89 -3.20 15.54
N ALA A 14 -5.31 -4.46 15.41
CA ALA A 14 -6.68 -4.83 15.08
C ALA A 14 -7.66 -4.44 16.20
N LEU A 15 -7.27 -4.62 17.47
CA LEU A 15 -8.06 -4.20 18.61
C LEU A 15 -8.25 -2.67 18.63
N SER A 16 -7.17 -1.91 18.50
CA SER A 16 -7.22 -0.44 18.44
C SER A 16 -8.12 0.05 17.29
N PHE A 17 -8.05 -0.60 16.13
CA PHE A 17 -8.90 -0.27 15.00
C PHE A 17 -10.40 -0.52 15.30
N VAL A 18 -10.73 -1.67 15.87
CA VAL A 18 -12.12 -2.01 16.23
C VAL A 18 -12.67 -1.07 17.31
N ASP A 19 -11.84 -0.66 18.26
CA ASP A 19 -12.26 0.28 19.33
C ASP A 19 -12.58 1.68 18.79
N GLU A 20 -11.84 2.14 17.77
CA GLU A 20 -12.05 3.45 17.16
C GLU A 20 -13.24 3.49 16.19
N LEU A 21 -13.57 2.38 15.53
CA LEU A 21 -14.60 2.30 14.49
C LEU A 21 -15.69 1.29 14.87
N ALA A 22 -16.82 1.81 15.38
CA ALA A 22 -17.90 1.01 15.95
C ALA A 22 -18.55 0.04 14.95
N ASP A 23 -18.58 0.35 13.68
CA ASP A 23 -19.16 -0.45 12.59
C ASP A 23 -18.17 -1.47 11.97
N SER A 24 -16.92 -1.50 12.46
CA SER A 24 -15.90 -2.41 11.96
C SER A 24 -15.92 -3.77 12.67
N ARG A 25 -15.51 -4.80 11.93
CA ARG A 25 -15.28 -6.16 12.43
C ARG A 25 -13.94 -6.67 11.89
N VAL A 26 -13.25 -7.48 12.67
CA VAL A 26 -11.97 -8.06 12.27
C VAL A 26 -12.00 -9.58 12.40
N LEU A 27 -11.60 -10.25 11.33
CA LEU A 27 -11.35 -11.68 11.27
C LEU A 27 -9.84 -11.91 11.38
N LEU A 28 -9.39 -12.38 12.54
CA LEU A 28 -7.99 -12.73 12.79
C LEU A 28 -7.74 -14.14 12.24
N VAL A 29 -6.83 -14.26 11.28
CA VAL A 29 -6.56 -15.54 10.59
C VAL A 29 -5.17 -16.05 10.98
N GLY A 30 -5.10 -17.25 11.54
CA GLY A 30 -3.83 -17.86 11.97
C GLY A 30 -3.99 -19.00 12.96
N LEU A 31 -2.93 -19.29 13.71
CA LEU A 31 -2.93 -20.30 14.76
C LEU A 31 -3.79 -19.83 15.94
N PRO A 32 -4.90 -20.53 16.26
CA PRO A 32 -5.86 -20.07 17.27
C PRO A 32 -5.22 -19.82 18.64
N ASP A 33 -4.43 -20.76 19.14
CA ASP A 33 -3.79 -20.66 20.46
C ASP A 33 -2.88 -19.44 20.59
N VAL A 34 -2.17 -19.10 19.51
CA VAL A 34 -1.28 -17.93 19.46
C VAL A 34 -2.09 -16.64 19.47
N ILE A 35 -3.18 -16.58 18.69
CA ILE A 35 -4.05 -15.42 18.61
C ILE A 35 -4.80 -15.22 19.94
N GLU A 36 -5.34 -16.29 20.53
CA GLU A 36 -6.05 -16.22 21.82
C GLU A 36 -5.12 -15.77 22.95
N THR A 37 -3.88 -16.26 22.96
CA THR A 37 -2.87 -15.83 23.94
C THR A 37 -2.62 -14.32 23.84
N GLU A 38 -2.51 -13.80 22.61
CA GLU A 38 -2.28 -12.38 22.41
C GLU A 38 -3.52 -11.53 22.72
N LEU A 39 -4.72 -12.01 22.41
CA LEU A 39 -5.96 -11.36 22.81
C LEU A 39 -6.05 -11.26 24.35
N LYS A 40 -5.82 -12.36 25.08
CA LYS A 40 -5.81 -12.37 26.54
C LYS A 40 -4.77 -11.41 27.14
N ARG A 41 -3.57 -11.35 26.53
CA ARG A 41 -2.50 -10.42 26.96
C ARG A 41 -2.92 -8.96 26.84
N ASN A 42 -3.78 -8.63 25.86
CA ASN A 42 -4.31 -7.29 25.64
C ASN A 42 -5.66 -7.08 26.35
N GLY A 43 -6.10 -7.95 27.23
CA GLY A 43 -7.36 -7.84 27.96
C GLY A 43 -8.62 -8.01 27.09
N ALA A 44 -8.45 -8.58 25.89
CA ALA A 44 -9.51 -8.78 24.92
C ALA A 44 -9.93 -10.25 24.77
N ARG A 45 -11.07 -10.47 24.15
CA ARG A 45 -11.61 -11.81 23.85
C ARG A 45 -12.33 -11.79 22.50
N THR A 46 -12.57 -12.95 21.93
CA THR A 46 -13.45 -13.13 20.78
C THR A 46 -14.89 -12.72 21.08
N GLY A 47 -15.59 -12.26 20.08
CA GLY A 47 -16.98 -11.81 20.14
C GLY A 47 -17.48 -11.44 18.75
N ASP A 48 -18.60 -10.72 18.67
CA ASP A 48 -19.23 -10.37 17.40
C ASP A 48 -18.33 -9.54 16.46
N ARG A 49 -17.45 -8.72 17.05
CA ARG A 49 -16.57 -7.83 16.29
C ARG A 49 -15.14 -8.35 16.09
N ILE A 50 -14.75 -9.36 16.86
CA ILE A 50 -13.42 -9.97 16.81
C ILE A 50 -13.59 -11.47 16.73
N GLN A 51 -13.32 -12.04 15.56
CA GLN A 51 -13.44 -13.46 15.30
C GLN A 51 -12.09 -14.06 14.94
N ILE A 52 -11.90 -15.36 15.18
CA ILE A 52 -10.71 -16.12 14.80
C ILE A 52 -11.12 -17.13 13.73
N ARG A 53 -10.31 -17.19 12.66
CA ARG A 53 -10.36 -18.26 11.69
C ARG A 53 -9.05 -19.04 11.75
N ALA A 54 -9.14 -20.32 12.05
CA ALA A 54 -7.97 -21.18 12.15
C ALA A 54 -7.25 -21.33 10.81
N ALA A 55 -5.91 -21.25 10.87
CA ALA A 55 -5.03 -21.51 9.75
C ALA A 55 -3.76 -22.20 10.29
N PRO A 56 -3.55 -23.49 9.97
CA PRO A 56 -2.46 -24.26 10.57
C PRO A 56 -1.09 -23.97 9.97
N GLU A 57 -1.05 -23.30 8.80
CA GLU A 57 0.18 -23.04 8.08
C GLU A 57 0.54 -21.55 8.05
N ILE A 58 1.84 -21.27 7.94
CA ILE A 58 2.40 -19.91 7.79
C ILE A 58 3.29 -19.90 6.55
N VAL A 59 3.20 -18.83 5.76
CA VAL A 59 4.16 -18.51 4.70
C VAL A 59 5.31 -17.74 5.32
N ALA A 60 6.55 -18.25 5.17
CA ALA A 60 7.74 -17.58 5.64
C ALA A 60 8.07 -16.33 4.81
N MET A 61 8.82 -15.38 5.40
CA MET A 61 9.15 -14.10 4.74
C MET A 61 10.08 -14.29 3.52
N ASP A 62 10.90 -15.32 3.53
CA ASP A 62 11.86 -15.72 2.49
C ASP A 62 11.34 -16.83 1.57
N GLU A 63 10.10 -17.29 1.77
CA GLU A 63 9.53 -18.38 0.96
C GLU A 63 9.28 -17.93 -0.47
N ALA A 64 9.69 -18.76 -1.45
CA ALA A 64 9.45 -18.45 -2.85
C ALA A 64 7.94 -18.38 -3.16
N PRO A 65 7.45 -17.35 -3.88
CA PRO A 65 6.03 -17.16 -4.16
C PRO A 65 5.36 -18.37 -4.81
N ALA A 66 6.06 -19.07 -5.71
CA ALA A 66 5.53 -20.25 -6.38
C ALA A 66 5.34 -21.44 -5.42
N SER A 67 6.24 -21.60 -4.43
CA SER A 67 6.13 -22.62 -3.37
C SER A 67 4.97 -22.32 -2.44
N ALA A 68 4.85 -21.09 -1.99
CA ALA A 68 3.73 -20.64 -1.15
C ALA A 68 2.37 -20.86 -1.84
N LEU A 69 2.27 -20.50 -3.12
CA LEU A 69 1.04 -20.64 -3.90
C LEU A 69 0.59 -22.13 -4.05
N ARG A 70 1.54 -23.03 -4.29
CA ARG A 70 1.24 -24.44 -4.57
C ARG A 70 1.12 -25.28 -3.30
N GLY A 71 2.02 -25.06 -2.34
CA GLY A 71 2.21 -25.89 -1.16
C GLY A 71 1.46 -25.42 0.09
N LYS A 72 1.22 -24.11 0.24
CA LYS A 72 0.67 -23.52 1.47
C LYS A 72 -0.81 -23.13 1.35
N ARG A 73 -1.64 -24.13 1.01
CA ARG A 73 -3.08 -23.88 0.76
C ARG A 73 -3.89 -23.59 2.03
N GLU A 74 -3.42 -24.03 3.18
CA GLU A 74 -4.03 -23.80 4.49
C GLU A 74 -3.30 -22.70 5.29
N SER A 75 -2.44 -21.92 4.62
CA SER A 75 -1.75 -20.80 5.26
C SER A 75 -2.69 -19.67 5.64
N SER A 76 -2.36 -18.96 6.71
CA SER A 76 -3.10 -17.78 7.16
C SER A 76 -3.26 -16.74 6.05
N MET A 77 -2.26 -16.57 5.20
CA MET A 77 -2.31 -15.69 4.03
C MET A 77 -3.36 -16.16 3.02
N ARG A 78 -3.36 -17.45 2.68
CA ARG A 78 -4.30 -18.01 1.72
C ARG A 78 -5.73 -17.96 2.23
N ILE A 79 -5.98 -18.37 3.48
CA ILE A 79 -7.31 -18.37 4.10
C ILE A 79 -7.85 -16.94 4.24
N ALA A 80 -7.00 -15.95 4.53
CA ALA A 80 -7.43 -14.55 4.59
C ALA A 80 -7.87 -14.01 3.22
N ILE A 81 -7.17 -14.37 2.14
CA ILE A 81 -7.55 -14.01 0.77
C ILE A 81 -8.81 -14.76 0.32
N ASP A 82 -8.93 -16.05 0.67
CA ASP A 82 -10.14 -16.84 0.39
C ASP A 82 -11.37 -16.26 1.11
N ALA A 83 -11.22 -15.68 2.31
CA ALA A 83 -12.30 -14.97 3.00
C ALA A 83 -12.81 -13.76 2.20
N VAL A 84 -11.91 -13.02 1.54
CA VAL A 84 -12.31 -11.93 0.64
C VAL A 84 -13.03 -12.46 -0.60
N LYS A 85 -12.51 -13.53 -1.22
CA LYS A 85 -13.14 -14.18 -2.36
C LYS A 85 -14.56 -14.64 -2.06
N ASN A 86 -14.77 -15.21 -0.87
CA ASN A 86 -16.05 -15.78 -0.44
C ASN A 86 -17.01 -14.73 0.14
N GLN A 87 -16.59 -13.46 0.17
CA GLN A 87 -17.35 -12.35 0.76
C GLN A 87 -17.57 -12.48 2.29
N ASP A 88 -16.76 -13.29 2.98
CA ASP A 88 -16.72 -13.35 4.45
C ASP A 88 -16.01 -12.13 5.04
N ALA A 89 -15.16 -11.47 4.25
CA ALA A 89 -14.48 -10.22 4.57
C ALA A 89 -14.46 -9.29 3.35
N HIS A 90 -14.51 -7.99 3.57
CA HIS A 90 -14.43 -6.99 2.50
C HIS A 90 -13.00 -6.76 2.01
N ALA A 91 -12.02 -6.95 2.89
CA ALA A 91 -10.61 -6.73 2.57
C ALA A 91 -9.69 -7.66 3.36
N CYS A 92 -8.49 -7.89 2.84
CA CYS A 92 -7.41 -8.62 3.49
C CYS A 92 -6.22 -7.70 3.76
N VAL A 93 -5.66 -7.74 4.98
CA VAL A 93 -4.44 -7.01 5.35
C VAL A 93 -3.37 -8.00 5.79
N SER A 94 -2.17 -7.91 5.23
CA SER A 94 -1.07 -8.81 5.54
C SER A 94 0.26 -8.08 5.64
N ALA A 95 1.05 -8.37 6.70
CA ALA A 95 2.45 -7.95 6.81
C ALA A 95 3.43 -9.01 6.26
N GLY A 96 2.93 -10.16 5.79
CA GLY A 96 3.75 -11.28 5.31
C GLY A 96 4.50 -11.00 4.00
N ASN A 97 5.09 -12.05 3.44
CA ASN A 97 5.85 -12.03 2.21
C ASN A 97 5.09 -11.38 1.04
N THR A 98 5.62 -10.30 0.46
CA THR A 98 4.93 -9.51 -0.57
C THR A 98 4.73 -10.30 -1.87
N GLY A 99 5.74 -11.04 -2.31
CA GLY A 99 5.66 -11.84 -3.53
C GLY A 99 4.63 -12.97 -3.42
N ALA A 100 4.59 -13.66 -2.27
CA ALA A 100 3.60 -14.69 -1.99
C ALA A 100 2.19 -14.09 -1.91
N LEU A 101 2.03 -12.95 -1.22
CA LEU A 101 0.74 -12.25 -1.13
C LEU A 101 0.21 -11.87 -2.52
N MET A 102 1.06 -11.29 -3.37
CA MET A 102 0.72 -10.93 -4.75
C MET A 102 0.31 -12.16 -5.58
N ALA A 103 1.15 -13.21 -5.56
CA ALA A 103 0.90 -14.42 -6.34
C ALA A 103 -0.40 -15.13 -5.92
N ILE A 104 -0.62 -15.29 -4.62
CA ILE A 104 -1.82 -15.92 -4.08
C ILE A 104 -3.06 -15.06 -4.39
N SER A 105 -2.98 -13.74 -4.18
CA SER A 105 -4.09 -12.82 -4.44
C SER A 105 -4.51 -12.82 -5.91
N ARG A 106 -3.55 -12.72 -6.83
CA ARG A 106 -3.82 -12.81 -8.28
C ARG A 106 -4.46 -14.14 -8.68
N PHE A 107 -4.00 -15.24 -8.11
CA PHE A 107 -4.54 -16.56 -8.40
C PHE A 107 -5.97 -16.75 -7.89
N VAL A 108 -6.25 -16.33 -6.65
CA VAL A 108 -7.51 -16.52 -5.95
C VAL A 108 -8.58 -15.55 -6.39
N LEU A 109 -8.28 -14.26 -6.37
CA LEU A 109 -9.24 -13.18 -6.61
C LEU A 109 -9.42 -12.88 -8.10
N LYS A 110 -8.40 -13.18 -8.93
CA LYS A 110 -8.35 -12.80 -10.35
C LYS A 110 -8.31 -11.28 -10.54
N MET A 111 -8.20 -10.86 -11.82
CA MET A 111 -8.13 -9.44 -12.19
C MET A 111 -9.52 -8.87 -12.47
N LEU A 112 -9.69 -7.58 -12.21
CA LEU A 112 -10.85 -6.82 -12.66
C LEU A 112 -10.94 -6.83 -14.19
N PRO A 113 -12.15 -6.72 -14.78
CA PRO A 113 -12.30 -6.62 -16.23
C PRO A 113 -11.49 -5.45 -16.79
N GLY A 114 -10.75 -5.70 -17.86
CA GLY A 114 -9.92 -4.70 -18.52
C GLY A 114 -8.57 -4.41 -17.84
N ILE A 115 -8.28 -5.02 -16.70
CA ILE A 115 -6.99 -4.92 -16.02
C ILE A 115 -6.17 -6.20 -16.28
N GLU A 116 -4.98 -6.05 -16.83
CA GLU A 116 -4.10 -7.16 -17.18
C GLU A 116 -3.19 -7.57 -16.03
N ARG A 117 -2.68 -6.59 -15.28
CA ARG A 117 -1.72 -6.81 -14.20
C ARG A 117 -2.07 -6.02 -12.95
N PRO A 118 -1.90 -6.59 -11.74
CA PRO A 118 -2.05 -5.84 -10.51
C PRO A 118 -0.88 -4.87 -10.34
N ALA A 119 -1.11 -3.74 -9.67
CA ALA A 119 -0.06 -2.81 -9.29
C ALA A 119 0.00 -2.63 -7.77
N ILE A 120 1.18 -2.37 -7.24
CA ILE A 120 1.39 -1.97 -5.85
C ILE A 120 1.31 -0.44 -5.78
N ALA A 121 0.27 0.07 -5.13
CA ALA A 121 0.08 1.49 -4.89
C ALA A 121 0.36 1.83 -3.42
N SER A 122 1.10 2.89 -3.17
CA SER A 122 1.32 3.41 -1.82
C SER A 122 1.31 4.93 -1.80
N PHE A 123 1.04 5.48 -0.65
CA PHE A 123 1.04 6.92 -0.42
C PHE A 123 2.40 7.37 0.10
N LEU A 124 2.95 8.41 -0.49
CA LEU A 124 4.18 9.03 -0.05
C LEU A 124 3.90 10.45 0.48
N PRO A 125 4.51 10.85 1.60
CA PRO A 125 4.38 12.22 2.10
C PRO A 125 5.00 13.22 1.14
N THR A 126 4.37 14.37 0.99
CA THR A 126 4.86 15.48 0.17
C THR A 126 4.85 16.77 0.95
N MET A 127 5.41 17.84 0.37
CA MET A 127 5.33 19.19 0.95
C MET A 127 3.88 19.70 1.05
N ARG A 128 2.94 19.14 0.28
CA ARG A 128 1.53 19.58 0.20
C ARG A 128 0.53 18.56 0.75
N GLY A 129 0.98 17.49 1.41
CA GLY A 129 0.14 16.41 1.91
C GLY A 129 0.72 15.06 1.56
N HIS A 130 0.13 14.35 0.61
CA HIS A 130 0.63 13.08 0.09
C HIS A 130 0.32 12.94 -1.41
N THR A 131 1.00 12.00 -2.05
CA THR A 131 0.73 11.56 -3.42
C THR A 131 0.66 10.04 -3.46
N CYS A 132 -0.17 9.50 -4.34
CA CYS A 132 -0.24 8.05 -4.59
C CYS A 132 0.74 7.68 -5.69
N VAL A 133 1.69 6.81 -5.41
CA VAL A 133 2.66 6.32 -6.41
C VAL A 133 2.37 4.86 -6.72
N LEU A 134 2.32 4.50 -7.99
CA LEU A 134 2.19 3.15 -8.50
C LEU A 134 2.86 3.03 -9.89
N ASP A 135 3.53 1.92 -10.24
CA ASP A 135 3.70 0.66 -9.51
C ASP A 135 4.98 0.68 -8.65
N LEU A 136 4.93 0.11 -7.47
CA LEU A 136 6.07 0.07 -6.53
C LEU A 136 6.74 -1.32 -6.44
N GLY A 137 6.68 -2.09 -7.53
CA GLY A 137 7.46 -3.33 -7.63
C GLY A 137 6.66 -4.59 -7.92
N ALA A 138 5.42 -4.50 -8.39
CA ALA A 138 4.68 -5.67 -8.86
C ALA A 138 5.10 -6.09 -10.28
N ASN A 139 5.46 -5.12 -11.16
CA ASN A 139 5.75 -5.36 -12.56
C ASN A 139 7.05 -4.65 -12.97
N VAL A 140 8.10 -5.42 -13.21
CA VAL A 140 9.40 -4.88 -13.61
C VAL A 140 9.34 -4.29 -15.02
N ASP A 141 8.67 -5.00 -15.95
CA ASP A 141 8.47 -4.56 -17.33
C ASP A 141 7.00 -4.25 -17.57
N CYS A 142 6.71 -3.06 -18.09
CA CYS A 142 5.36 -2.60 -18.40
C CYS A 142 5.25 -2.19 -19.87
N THR A 143 4.03 -2.31 -20.42
CA THR A 143 3.66 -1.68 -21.68
C THR A 143 3.00 -0.32 -21.42
N ALA A 144 2.78 0.47 -22.46
CA ALA A 144 2.06 1.74 -22.37
C ALA A 144 0.63 1.55 -21.83
N GLU A 145 -0.05 0.47 -22.24
CA GLU A 145 -1.39 0.10 -21.77
C GLU A 145 -1.39 -0.25 -20.28
N HIS A 146 -0.34 -0.91 -19.77
CA HIS A 146 -0.23 -1.15 -18.33
C HIS A 146 -0.12 0.15 -17.55
N LEU A 147 0.67 1.12 -18.03
CA LEU A 147 0.79 2.43 -17.37
C LEU A 147 -0.54 3.21 -17.40
N LEU A 148 -1.30 3.13 -18.50
CA LEU A 148 -2.66 3.67 -18.56
C LEU A 148 -3.58 3.00 -17.53
N GLN A 149 -3.57 1.66 -17.44
CA GLN A 149 -4.36 0.92 -16.45
C GLN A 149 -3.97 1.32 -15.02
N PHE A 150 -2.69 1.51 -14.75
CA PHE A 150 -2.21 1.99 -13.45
C PHE A 150 -2.73 3.40 -13.15
N ALA A 151 -2.72 4.30 -14.12
CA ALA A 151 -3.28 5.64 -13.96
C ALA A 151 -4.77 5.61 -13.59
N VAL A 152 -5.55 4.75 -14.24
CA VAL A 152 -6.98 4.54 -13.93
C VAL A 152 -7.16 4.03 -12.51
N MET A 153 -6.38 3.04 -12.11
CA MET A 153 -6.44 2.45 -10.77
C MET A 153 -6.06 3.48 -9.69
N GLY A 154 -4.96 4.22 -9.88
CA GLY A 154 -4.52 5.27 -8.95
C GLY A 154 -5.51 6.41 -8.85
N SER A 155 -6.03 6.90 -9.99
CA SER A 155 -7.05 7.94 -10.02
C SER A 155 -8.34 7.51 -9.32
N SER A 156 -8.76 6.24 -9.48
CA SER A 156 -9.94 5.71 -8.79
C SER A 156 -9.74 5.59 -7.30
N LEU A 157 -8.53 5.14 -6.87
CA LEU A 157 -8.17 5.06 -5.46
C LEU A 157 -8.23 6.44 -4.79
N ILE A 158 -7.57 7.45 -5.37
CA ILE A 158 -7.56 8.82 -4.84
C ILE A 158 -8.97 9.43 -4.82
N SER A 159 -9.75 9.23 -5.89
CA SER A 159 -11.13 9.72 -5.89
C SER A 159 -11.96 9.15 -4.75
N ALA A 160 -11.78 7.87 -4.45
CA ALA A 160 -12.53 7.19 -3.40
C ALA A 160 -12.06 7.60 -1.99
N VAL A 161 -10.75 7.65 -1.76
CA VAL A 161 -10.17 7.80 -0.41
C VAL A 161 -10.02 9.28 -0.02
N ASP A 162 -9.58 10.14 -0.95
CA ASP A 162 -9.35 11.57 -0.70
C ASP A 162 -10.52 12.45 -1.17
N HIS A 163 -11.56 11.84 -1.76
CA HIS A 163 -12.75 12.53 -2.28
C HIS A 163 -12.44 13.61 -3.33
N ILE A 164 -11.43 13.35 -4.17
CA ILE A 164 -11.06 14.23 -5.28
C ILE A 164 -11.72 13.71 -6.56
N ASP A 165 -12.65 14.46 -7.15
CA ASP A 165 -13.41 14.01 -8.33
C ASP A 165 -12.52 13.70 -9.54
N LYS A 166 -11.51 14.54 -9.79
CA LYS A 166 -10.59 14.45 -10.93
C LYS A 166 -9.15 14.59 -10.46
N PRO A 167 -8.57 13.57 -9.81
CA PRO A 167 -7.19 13.64 -9.34
C PRO A 167 -6.24 13.84 -10.52
N SER A 168 -5.24 14.68 -10.33
CA SER A 168 -4.18 14.91 -11.31
C SER A 168 -3.26 13.69 -11.39
N VAL A 169 -2.90 13.30 -12.62
CA VAL A 169 -2.04 12.13 -12.90
C VAL A 169 -0.76 12.60 -13.59
N GLY A 170 0.39 12.34 -12.97
CA GLY A 170 1.70 12.52 -13.54
C GLY A 170 2.32 11.20 -14.00
N LEU A 171 3.01 11.22 -15.13
CA LEU A 171 3.80 10.10 -15.63
C LEU A 171 5.26 10.34 -15.29
N LEU A 172 5.85 9.46 -14.47
CA LEU A 172 7.24 9.60 -14.04
C LEU A 172 8.19 9.42 -15.21
N ASN A 173 9.07 10.38 -15.42
CA ASN A 173 9.98 10.44 -16.54
C ASN A 173 11.33 11.05 -16.10
N ILE A 174 12.28 11.14 -17.02
CA ILE A 174 13.62 11.74 -16.84
C ILE A 174 13.64 13.26 -17.15
N GLY A 175 12.50 13.85 -17.50
CA GLY A 175 12.28 15.26 -17.82
C GLY A 175 10.82 15.52 -18.14
N GLU A 176 10.40 16.77 -18.03
CA GLU A 176 9.01 17.18 -18.26
C GLU A 176 8.66 17.26 -19.76
N GLU A 177 9.66 17.39 -20.64
CA GLU A 177 9.46 17.59 -22.07
C GLU A 177 8.92 16.30 -22.73
N GLU A 178 8.04 16.45 -23.71
CA GLU A 178 7.39 15.33 -24.42
C GLU A 178 8.36 14.41 -25.16
N ILE A 179 9.49 14.96 -25.59
CA ILE A 179 10.52 14.20 -26.33
C ILE A 179 11.36 13.28 -25.41
N LYS A 180 11.29 13.46 -24.10
CA LYS A 180 12.05 12.70 -23.11
C LYS A 180 11.43 11.33 -22.82
N GLY A 181 12.25 10.44 -22.30
CA GLY A 181 11.86 9.10 -21.92
C GLY A 181 12.02 8.06 -23.01
N ASN A 182 11.78 6.81 -22.64
CA ASN A 182 11.78 5.68 -23.58
C ASN A 182 10.44 5.61 -24.35
N GLU A 183 10.38 4.73 -25.34
CA GLU A 183 9.21 4.59 -26.22
C GLU A 183 7.93 4.22 -25.45
N VAL A 184 8.04 3.38 -24.40
CA VAL A 184 6.88 2.99 -23.58
C VAL A 184 6.28 4.20 -22.87
N VAL A 185 7.13 5.07 -22.28
CA VAL A 185 6.69 6.29 -21.58
C VAL A 185 6.05 7.28 -22.56
N LYS A 186 6.62 7.47 -23.77
CA LYS A 186 6.04 8.34 -24.79
C LYS A 186 4.68 7.85 -25.23
N GLN A 187 4.55 6.57 -25.57
CA GLN A 187 3.26 5.95 -25.92
C GLN A 187 2.25 6.02 -24.78
N ALA A 188 2.68 5.80 -23.54
CA ALA A 188 1.82 5.95 -22.37
C ALA A 188 1.30 7.39 -22.20
N ALA A 189 2.15 8.40 -22.45
CA ALA A 189 1.75 9.80 -22.40
C ALA A 189 0.66 10.12 -23.45
N GLU A 190 0.76 9.56 -24.65
CA GLU A 190 -0.28 9.68 -25.70
C GLU A 190 -1.60 9.06 -25.25
N LEU A 191 -1.56 7.80 -24.78
CA LEU A 191 -2.75 7.12 -24.27
C LEU A 191 -3.41 7.86 -23.10
N LEU A 192 -2.62 8.44 -22.21
CA LEU A 192 -3.10 9.21 -21.07
C LEU A 192 -3.80 10.51 -21.48
N ARG A 193 -3.29 11.22 -22.49
CA ARG A 193 -3.96 12.43 -23.02
C ARG A 193 -5.35 12.11 -23.58
N ASP A 194 -5.49 10.98 -24.25
CA ASP A 194 -6.75 10.58 -24.90
C ASP A 194 -7.73 9.88 -23.94
N SER A 195 -7.26 9.48 -22.75
CA SER A 195 -8.01 8.67 -21.80
C SER A 195 -9.21 9.40 -21.16
N GLY A 196 -9.15 10.74 -21.08
CA GLY A 196 -10.09 11.56 -20.33
C GLY A 196 -9.79 11.66 -18.83
N LEU A 197 -8.68 11.09 -18.35
CA LEU A 197 -8.13 11.37 -17.03
C LEU A 197 -7.59 12.81 -16.97
N ASN A 198 -7.46 13.36 -15.78
CA ASN A 198 -6.80 14.66 -15.57
C ASN A 198 -5.27 14.49 -15.64
N PHE A 199 -4.78 14.21 -16.86
CA PHE A 199 -3.36 13.99 -17.10
C PHE A 199 -2.60 15.32 -17.05
N TYR A 200 -1.69 15.43 -16.08
CA TYR A 200 -0.85 16.62 -15.89
C TYR A 200 0.28 16.69 -16.94
N GLY A 201 0.84 15.53 -17.29
CA GLY A 201 2.00 15.41 -18.17
C GLY A 201 3.11 14.56 -17.54
N ASN A 202 4.31 14.66 -18.13
CA ASN A 202 5.51 14.05 -17.56
C ASN A 202 5.95 14.83 -16.33
N ILE A 203 6.47 14.12 -15.34
CA ILE A 203 7.04 14.65 -14.10
C ILE A 203 8.38 14.01 -13.81
N GLU A 204 9.21 14.68 -13.03
CA GLU A 204 10.51 14.17 -12.58
C GLU A 204 10.44 13.55 -11.18
N GLY A 205 11.47 12.80 -10.79
CA GLY A 205 11.56 12.18 -9.47
C GLY A 205 11.48 13.18 -8.31
N THR A 206 11.89 14.43 -8.52
CA THR A 206 11.77 15.52 -7.53
C THR A 206 10.32 15.91 -7.25
N ASP A 207 9.43 15.74 -8.21
CA ASP A 207 8.02 16.10 -8.10
C ASP A 207 7.23 15.18 -7.17
N ILE A 208 7.74 13.95 -6.95
CA ILE A 208 7.18 13.00 -5.98
C ILE A 208 7.00 13.69 -4.61
N TYR A 209 8.04 14.42 -4.16
CA TYR A 209 8.01 15.06 -2.84
C TYR A 209 7.51 16.49 -2.84
N LYS A 210 7.44 17.15 -4.01
CA LYS A 210 6.79 18.46 -4.14
C LYS A 210 5.27 18.37 -4.01
N GLY A 211 4.68 17.19 -4.35
CA GLY A 211 3.24 17.04 -4.43
C GLY A 211 2.66 17.77 -5.64
N THR A 212 3.32 17.62 -6.79
CA THR A 212 2.91 18.26 -8.05
C THR A 212 1.62 17.63 -8.58
N THR A 213 1.46 16.31 -8.39
CA THR A 213 0.26 15.56 -8.81
C THR A 213 -0.25 14.66 -7.69
N ASP A 214 -1.53 14.32 -7.73
CA ASP A 214 -2.19 13.44 -6.77
C ASP A 214 -1.82 11.97 -6.98
N VAL A 215 -1.59 11.59 -8.24
CA VAL A 215 -1.21 10.24 -8.66
C VAL A 215 0.05 10.31 -9.51
N ILE A 216 0.99 9.42 -9.25
CA ILE A 216 2.22 9.26 -10.02
C ILE A 216 2.31 7.84 -10.53
N VAL A 217 2.48 7.69 -11.83
CA VAL A 217 2.54 6.40 -12.52
C VAL A 217 3.94 6.13 -13.03
N CYS A 218 4.43 4.92 -12.80
CA CYS A 218 5.68 4.39 -13.35
C CYS A 218 5.61 2.86 -13.47
N ASP A 219 6.62 2.24 -14.09
CA ASP A 219 6.82 0.81 -13.95
C ASP A 219 7.33 0.43 -12.56
N GLY A 220 7.20 -0.85 -12.20
CA GLY A 220 7.55 -1.30 -10.86
C GLY A 220 9.05 -1.31 -10.58
N PHE A 221 9.91 -1.35 -11.59
CA PHE A 221 11.35 -1.24 -11.37
C PHE A 221 11.72 0.17 -10.93
N VAL A 222 11.30 1.18 -11.69
CA VAL A 222 11.54 2.59 -11.37
C VAL A 222 10.89 2.96 -10.04
N GLY A 223 9.64 2.56 -9.82
CA GLY A 223 8.91 2.87 -8.59
C GLY A 223 9.54 2.22 -7.35
N ASN A 224 9.97 0.97 -7.44
CA ASN A 224 10.64 0.30 -6.31
C ASN A 224 12.01 0.92 -6.02
N VAL A 225 12.79 1.27 -7.04
CA VAL A 225 14.08 1.98 -6.86
C VAL A 225 13.85 3.33 -6.21
N ALA A 226 12.90 4.14 -6.69
CA ALA A 226 12.57 5.43 -6.10
C ALA A 226 12.15 5.29 -4.63
N LEU A 227 11.27 4.35 -4.30
CA LEU A 227 10.84 4.07 -2.94
C LEU A 227 12.02 3.68 -2.03
N LYS A 228 12.83 2.71 -2.44
CA LYS A 228 13.97 2.20 -1.64
C LYS A 228 15.08 3.23 -1.46
N THR A 229 15.34 4.04 -2.47
CA THR A 229 16.30 5.16 -2.37
C THR A 229 15.81 6.19 -1.37
N SER A 230 14.53 6.53 -1.40
CA SER A 230 13.91 7.46 -0.46
C SER A 230 13.91 6.94 0.98
N GLU A 231 13.57 5.66 1.19
CA GLU A 231 13.65 5.00 2.49
C GLU A 231 15.09 5.04 3.03
N GLY A 232 16.07 4.69 2.19
CA GLY A 232 17.48 4.71 2.56
C GLY A 232 17.98 6.11 2.92
N LEU A 233 17.61 7.13 2.15
CA LEU A 233 17.95 8.52 2.44
C LEU A 233 17.34 8.99 3.78
N ALA A 234 16.07 8.68 4.01
CA ALA A 234 15.41 9.05 5.28
C ALA A 234 16.07 8.37 6.49
N GLN A 235 16.44 7.08 6.36
CA GLN A 235 17.17 6.35 7.41
C GLN A 235 18.56 6.96 7.69
N MET A 236 19.33 7.29 6.64
CA MET A 236 20.64 7.90 6.74
C MET A 236 20.56 9.27 7.44
N LEU A 237 19.64 10.15 7.02
CA LEU A 237 19.44 11.45 7.65
C LEU A 237 19.03 11.31 9.13
N GLY A 238 18.15 10.37 9.43
CA GLY A 238 17.74 10.09 10.81
C GLY A 238 18.88 9.54 11.68
N ALA A 239 19.80 8.74 11.10
CA ALA A 239 20.99 8.25 11.80
C ALA A 239 21.96 9.38 12.10
N TYR A 240 22.29 10.22 11.13
CA TYR A 240 23.18 11.36 11.32
C TYR A 240 22.66 12.37 12.36
N LEU A 241 21.36 12.68 12.32
CA LEU A 241 20.76 13.55 13.34
C LEU A 241 20.91 12.96 14.75
N ARG A 242 20.69 11.66 14.94
CA ARG A 242 20.88 11.00 16.24
C ARG A 242 22.34 11.01 16.69
N GLU A 243 23.27 10.78 15.78
CA GLU A 243 24.72 10.82 16.07
C GLU A 243 25.15 12.21 16.52
N GLU A 244 24.79 13.26 15.77
CA GLU A 244 25.19 14.65 16.11
C GLU A 244 24.58 15.13 17.43
N PHE A 245 23.30 14.82 17.69
CA PHE A 245 22.71 15.17 18.98
C PHE A 245 23.27 14.31 20.13
N GLY A 246 23.81 13.12 19.87
CA GLY A 246 24.43 12.23 20.85
C GLY A 246 25.89 12.54 21.16
N ARG A 247 26.58 13.38 20.38
CA ARG A 247 28.02 13.54 20.31
C ARG A 247 28.69 14.01 21.62
N ASN A 248 28.05 14.92 22.35
CA ASN A 248 28.57 15.46 23.61
C ASN A 248 27.43 16.00 24.49
N LEU A 249 27.78 16.43 25.75
CA LEU A 249 26.77 16.92 26.69
C LEU A 249 26.04 18.17 26.18
N PHE A 250 26.75 19.07 25.51
CA PHE A 250 26.16 20.30 24.97
C PHE A 250 25.15 20.00 23.85
N THR A 251 25.49 19.13 22.87
CA THR A 251 24.57 18.73 21.79
C THR A 251 23.38 17.94 22.31
N ARG A 252 23.55 17.13 23.39
CA ARG A 252 22.43 16.43 24.04
C ARG A 252 21.44 17.39 24.68
N ILE A 253 21.95 18.45 25.38
CA ILE A 253 21.09 19.49 25.95
C ILE A 253 20.37 20.24 24.81
N SER A 254 21.09 20.65 23.76
CA SER A 254 20.50 21.30 22.59
C SER A 254 19.42 20.42 21.93
N GLY A 255 19.68 19.12 21.82
CA GLY A 255 18.71 18.14 21.32
C GLY A 255 17.45 18.06 22.20
N ALA A 256 17.62 18.08 23.53
CA ALA A 256 16.50 18.08 24.47
C ALA A 256 15.65 19.37 24.34
N MET A 257 16.29 20.53 24.16
CA MET A 257 15.57 21.78 23.88
C MET A 257 14.88 21.79 22.53
N ALA A 258 15.43 21.11 21.52
CA ALA A 258 14.84 20.98 20.18
C ALA A 258 13.75 19.90 20.10
N LEU A 259 13.52 19.08 21.12
CA LEU A 259 12.54 17.97 21.11
C LEU A 259 11.13 18.38 20.62
N PRO A 260 10.54 19.54 21.00
CA PRO A 260 9.22 19.93 20.49
C PRO A 260 9.20 20.08 18.97
N VAL A 261 10.24 20.71 18.41
CA VAL A 261 10.40 20.90 16.95
C VAL A 261 10.64 19.56 16.25
N LEU A 262 11.55 18.75 16.79
CA LEU A 262 11.86 17.42 16.26
C LEU A 262 10.62 16.48 16.28
N ASN A 263 9.83 16.55 17.33
CA ASN A 263 8.59 15.79 17.43
C ASN A 263 7.52 16.29 16.45
N ALA A 264 7.41 17.59 16.22
CA ALA A 264 6.54 18.16 15.21
C ALA A 264 6.96 17.72 13.79
N PHE A 265 8.27 17.79 13.50
CA PHE A 265 8.85 17.30 12.25
C PHE A 265 8.59 15.79 12.06
N ARG A 266 8.90 14.96 13.08
CA ARG A 266 8.65 13.52 13.05
C ARG A 266 7.20 13.19 12.72
N ARG A 267 6.24 13.86 13.34
CA ARG A 267 4.80 13.66 13.06
C ARG A 267 4.45 13.98 11.61
N ARG A 268 5.09 14.96 11.00
CA ARG A 268 4.84 15.38 9.62
C ARG A 268 5.39 14.39 8.58
N VAL A 269 6.56 13.81 8.88
CA VAL A 269 7.24 12.86 7.98
C VAL A 269 7.08 11.39 8.42
N ASP A 270 6.15 11.09 9.34
CA ASP A 270 5.96 9.76 9.88
C ASP A 270 5.41 8.81 8.81
N HIS A 271 6.30 8.05 8.19
CA HIS A 271 5.97 7.08 7.15
C HIS A 271 4.98 6.00 7.62
N ARG A 272 4.86 5.75 8.94
CA ARG A 272 3.91 4.77 9.49
C ARG A 272 2.46 5.15 9.23
N ARG A 273 2.16 6.45 9.08
CA ARG A 273 0.84 6.98 8.70
C ARG A 273 0.44 6.64 7.27
N TYR A 274 1.42 6.33 6.42
CA TYR A 274 1.25 5.96 5.02
C TYR A 274 1.46 4.46 4.81
N ASN A 275 1.59 3.68 5.90
CA ASN A 275 1.73 2.23 5.81
C ASN A 275 0.43 1.60 5.29
N GLY A 276 0.58 0.64 4.40
CA GLY A 276 -0.50 -0.03 3.71
C GLY A 276 -0.44 0.24 2.21
N ALA A 277 0.29 -0.62 1.50
CA ALA A 277 0.34 -0.59 0.03
C ALA A 277 -0.80 -1.45 -0.52
N SER A 278 -1.64 -0.85 -1.35
CA SER A 278 -2.80 -1.53 -1.95
C SER A 278 -2.39 -2.32 -3.17
N LEU A 279 -2.83 -3.57 -3.27
CA LEU A 279 -2.66 -4.40 -4.45
C LEU A 279 -3.86 -4.15 -5.39
N LEU A 280 -3.75 -3.11 -6.20
CA LEU A 280 -4.84 -2.67 -7.07
C LEU A 280 -5.01 -3.58 -8.30
N GLY A 281 -6.22 -3.60 -8.85
CA GLY A 281 -6.55 -4.35 -10.07
C GLY A 281 -7.11 -5.75 -9.83
N LEU A 282 -7.13 -6.23 -8.59
CA LEU A 282 -7.73 -7.51 -8.20
C LEU A 282 -9.24 -7.37 -7.98
N LYS A 283 -10.00 -8.47 -8.10
CA LYS A 283 -11.44 -8.52 -7.75
C LYS A 283 -11.72 -8.55 -6.25
N GLY A 284 -10.80 -8.07 -5.43
CA GLY A 284 -10.93 -7.97 -3.98
C GLY A 284 -9.83 -7.09 -3.41
N ILE A 285 -10.08 -6.45 -2.29
CA ILE A 285 -9.15 -5.52 -1.66
C ILE A 285 -8.11 -6.30 -0.87
N VAL A 286 -6.85 -6.07 -1.19
CA VAL A 286 -5.71 -6.64 -0.49
C VAL A 286 -4.71 -5.54 -0.21
N VAL A 287 -4.37 -5.35 1.06
CA VAL A 287 -3.42 -4.33 1.50
C VAL A 287 -2.21 -4.99 2.15
N LYS A 288 -1.02 -4.64 1.66
CA LYS A 288 0.26 -5.07 2.19
C LYS A 288 0.80 -4.07 3.19
N SER A 289 0.95 -4.49 4.44
CA SER A 289 1.70 -3.72 5.42
C SER A 289 3.20 -4.04 5.34
N HIS A 290 4.05 -3.08 5.69
CA HIS A 290 5.49 -3.33 5.80
C HIS A 290 5.76 -4.44 6.83
N GLY A 291 6.74 -5.34 6.57
CA GLY A 291 7.05 -6.47 7.45
C GLY A 291 7.48 -6.04 8.85
N SER A 292 8.24 -4.95 8.95
CA SER A 292 8.73 -4.37 10.22
C SER A 292 7.80 -3.31 10.83
N ALA A 293 6.55 -3.18 10.34
CA ALA A 293 5.60 -2.23 10.90
C ALA A 293 5.32 -2.51 12.38
N ASP A 294 5.29 -1.45 13.19
CA ASP A 294 4.78 -1.51 14.56
C ASP A 294 3.23 -1.50 14.58
N GLY A 295 2.63 -1.61 15.77
CA GLY A 295 1.18 -1.63 15.92
C GLY A 295 0.48 -0.38 15.36
N PHE A 296 1.12 0.80 15.50
CA PHE A 296 0.62 2.04 14.96
C PHE A 296 0.59 2.01 13.43
N GLY A 297 1.70 1.60 12.79
CA GLY A 297 1.78 1.47 11.34
C GLY A 297 0.80 0.40 10.80
N PHE A 298 0.72 -0.77 11.43
CA PHE A 298 -0.19 -1.82 10.99
C PHE A 298 -1.67 -1.40 11.07
N ARG A 299 -2.04 -0.60 12.07
CA ARG A 299 -3.38 -0.03 12.18
C ARG A 299 -3.73 0.85 10.97
N PHE A 300 -2.77 1.65 10.46
CA PHE A 300 -3.01 2.42 9.23
C PHE A 300 -3.22 1.55 8.00
N ALA A 301 -2.54 0.39 7.90
CA ALA A 301 -2.81 -0.56 6.82
C ALA A 301 -4.24 -1.14 6.92
N ILE A 302 -4.74 -1.43 8.14
CA ILE A 302 -6.13 -1.85 8.33
C ILE A 302 -7.10 -0.72 7.95
N GLN A 303 -6.82 0.51 8.37
CA GLN A 303 -7.64 1.67 8.03
C GLN A 303 -7.69 1.90 6.52
N ARG A 304 -6.57 1.76 5.81
CA ARG A 304 -6.52 1.85 4.34
C ARG A 304 -7.46 0.82 3.70
N ALA A 305 -7.40 -0.43 4.13
CA ALA A 305 -8.27 -1.48 3.62
C ALA A 305 -9.76 -1.20 3.90
N TYR A 306 -10.08 -0.63 5.05
CA TYR A 306 -11.43 -0.21 5.41
C TYR A 306 -11.93 0.93 4.53
N GLU A 307 -11.12 1.98 4.32
CA GLU A 307 -11.49 3.12 3.47
C GLU A 307 -11.72 2.67 2.00
N GLU A 308 -10.88 1.81 1.48
CA GLU A 308 -11.06 1.25 0.13
C GLU A 308 -12.37 0.46 0.00
N ALA A 309 -12.70 -0.35 1.02
CA ALA A 309 -13.94 -1.11 1.04
C ALA A 309 -15.17 -0.21 1.21
N ARG A 310 -15.09 0.78 2.10
CA ARG A 310 -16.18 1.70 2.41
C ARG A 310 -16.56 2.58 1.20
N HIS A 311 -15.56 2.99 0.42
CA HIS A 311 -15.74 3.88 -0.73
C HIS A 311 -15.74 3.15 -2.08
N ASP A 312 -15.88 1.81 -2.07
CA ASP A 312 -16.12 0.95 -3.24
C ASP A 312 -15.09 1.18 -4.39
N VAL A 313 -13.80 1.21 -4.03
CA VAL A 313 -12.69 1.46 -4.97
C VAL A 313 -12.74 0.51 -6.17
N LEU A 314 -13.10 -0.77 -5.95
CA LEU A 314 -13.16 -1.79 -7.01
C LEU A 314 -14.17 -1.44 -8.09
N ARG A 315 -15.33 -0.93 -7.69
CA ARG A 315 -16.35 -0.46 -8.62
C ARG A 315 -15.86 0.77 -9.38
N GLY A 316 -15.27 1.74 -8.70
CA GLY A 316 -14.70 2.93 -9.33
C GLY A 316 -13.67 2.61 -10.42
N ILE A 317 -12.79 1.62 -10.18
CA ILE A 317 -11.83 1.13 -11.18
C ILE A 317 -12.58 0.50 -12.37
N SER A 318 -13.52 -0.40 -12.11
CA SER A 318 -14.26 -1.12 -13.15
C SER A 318 -15.06 -0.17 -14.05
N ASP A 319 -15.75 0.82 -13.48
CA ASP A 319 -16.56 1.78 -14.21
C ASP A 319 -15.70 2.69 -15.11
N ARG A 320 -14.55 3.16 -14.61
CA ARG A 320 -13.60 3.95 -15.40
C ARG A 320 -12.96 3.14 -16.53
N MET A 321 -12.55 1.90 -16.26
CA MET A 321 -12.01 1.02 -17.31
C MET A 321 -13.03 0.76 -18.41
N ALA A 322 -14.29 0.47 -18.06
CA ALA A 322 -15.36 0.31 -19.06
C ALA A 322 -15.55 1.55 -19.95
N THR A 323 -15.48 2.75 -19.35
CA THR A 323 -15.59 4.02 -20.07
C THR A 323 -14.45 4.22 -21.09
N ILE A 324 -13.21 3.87 -20.71
CA ILE A 324 -12.05 3.98 -21.60
C ILE A 324 -12.16 2.99 -22.77
N HIS A 325 -12.55 1.74 -22.51
CA HIS A 325 -12.74 0.76 -23.57
C HIS A 325 -13.84 1.16 -24.56
N GLN A 326 -14.93 1.77 -24.09
CA GLN A 326 -16.01 2.27 -24.97
C GLN A 326 -15.55 3.42 -25.88
N LYS A 327 -14.59 4.24 -25.45
CA LYS A 327 -14.04 5.33 -26.27
C LYS A 327 -13.03 4.82 -27.31
N ALA A 328 -12.38 3.68 -27.03
CA ALA A 328 -11.37 3.09 -27.92
C ALA A 328 -11.97 2.14 -28.98
N ALA A 329 -13.24 1.73 -28.84
CA ALA A 329 -14.00 0.90 -29.77
C ALA A 329 -14.80 1.75 -30.78
#